data_ec93189680fa9243c57bb5a76e281c34
#
_entry.id   ec93189680fa9243c57bb5a76e281c34
#
_cell.length_a   1.000
_cell.length_b   1.000
_cell.length_c   1.000
_cell.angle_alpha   90.00
_cell.angle_beta   90.00
_cell.angle_gamma   90.00
#
_symmetry.space_group_name_H-M   'P 1'
#
loop_
_entity.id
_entity.type
_entity.pdbx_description
1 polymer ?
#
loop_
_entity_poly.entity_id
_entity_poly.type
_entity_poly.pdbx_seq_one_letter_code
_entity_poly.pdbx_strand_id
1 'polypeptide(L)'
;MKKNLLLIFMTGSLLSYSQETKPKLVVGIVVDQMRQEYLYRFESKFGDGGFKRLIGKGFMLTNAHYNYVPTYTGPGHASVYSGTTPSVHGIIGNDWWDKGIKKLVNCVEDDRYKPVGNPEGNGDVSPWRMVSSTITDELKIGTQKKAKIIGVSIKDRGAVLPAGHMADGAYWYDGKSGKFITSTYYKSALPLWVDTFNGLKLADTYLNQIWNTALPINQYAESSQDESRYERKLQGKEKPTFPYNLKELRKANGDFDLLAATPFGDDL
;
A
#
# COMPACT_ATOMS: atom_id res chain seq x y z
N MET A 1 33.12 49.79 32.01
CA MET A 1 33.60 48.49 31.47
C MET A 1 32.70 47.28 31.79
N LYS A 2 31.56 47.41 32.52
CA LYS A 2 30.69 46.27 32.88
C LYS A 2 29.46 46.04 31.98
N LYS A 3 29.13 46.97 31.09
CA LYS A 3 27.93 46.88 30.21
C LYS A 3 28.14 46.13 28.91
N ASN A 4 29.37 45.98 28.45
CA ASN A 4 29.65 45.35 27.15
C ASN A 4 29.85 43.81 27.26
N LEU A 5 30.01 43.27 28.46
CA LEU A 5 30.15 41.81 28.68
C LEU A 5 28.82 41.08 28.65
N LEU A 6 27.71 41.77 28.97
CA LEU A 6 26.36 41.17 28.95
C LEU A 6 25.80 41.02 27.52
N LEU A 7 26.23 41.84 26.58
CA LEU A 7 25.77 41.81 25.19
C LEU A 7 26.38 40.64 24.41
N ILE A 8 27.62 40.26 24.74
CA ILE A 8 28.31 39.11 24.09
C ILE A 8 27.72 37.75 24.53
N PHE A 9 27.21 37.65 25.76
CA PHE A 9 26.56 36.42 26.23
C PHE A 9 25.16 36.23 25.65
N MET A 10 24.47 37.29 25.27
CA MET A 10 23.12 37.17 24.68
C MET A 10 23.17 36.83 23.18
N THR A 11 24.25 37.13 22.47
CA THR A 11 24.40 36.76 21.04
C THR A 11 24.93 35.36 20.84
N GLY A 12 25.59 34.75 21.84
CA GLY A 12 26.10 33.37 21.78
C GLY A 12 25.02 32.29 21.90
N SER A 13 23.87 32.62 22.46
CA SER A 13 22.77 31.65 22.70
C SER A 13 21.84 31.44 21.49
N LEU A 14 22.02 32.22 20.41
CA LEU A 14 21.13 32.13 19.24
C LEU A 14 21.65 31.26 18.11
N LEU A 15 22.79 30.62 18.24
CA LEU A 15 23.42 29.83 17.16
C LEU A 15 23.37 28.32 17.37
N SER A 16 22.70 27.83 18.42
CA SER A 16 22.49 26.39 18.60
C SER A 16 21.14 25.92 18.05
N TYR A 17 20.81 26.30 16.82
CA TYR A 17 19.86 25.49 16.07
C TYR A 17 20.57 24.22 15.64
N SER A 18 20.35 23.16 16.37
CA SER A 18 20.62 21.80 15.89
C SER A 18 19.94 21.66 14.53
N GLN A 19 20.73 21.61 13.48
CA GLN A 19 20.24 21.27 12.15
C GLN A 19 19.87 19.79 12.23
N GLU A 20 18.60 19.50 12.60
CA GLU A 20 18.07 18.15 12.49
C GLU A 20 18.35 17.66 11.07
N THR A 21 19.14 16.62 10.96
CA THR A 21 19.44 16.01 9.67
C THR A 21 18.14 15.47 9.10
N LYS A 22 17.65 16.10 8.05
CA LYS A 22 16.42 15.65 7.36
C LYS A 22 16.58 14.20 6.91
N PRO A 23 15.58 13.34 7.11
CA PRO A 23 15.67 11.95 6.64
C PRO A 23 15.88 11.92 5.12
N LYS A 24 16.79 11.06 4.68
CA LYS A 24 17.09 10.88 3.25
C LYS A 24 16.08 9.97 2.57
N LEU A 25 15.44 9.08 3.31
CA LEU A 25 14.43 8.16 2.86
C LEU A 25 13.32 8.07 3.90
N VAL A 26 12.09 8.14 3.43
CA VAL A 26 10.88 7.84 4.22
C VAL A 26 10.15 6.70 3.53
N VAL A 27 9.85 5.64 4.27
CA VAL A 27 9.09 4.48 3.79
C VAL A 27 7.77 4.44 4.54
N GLY A 28 6.66 4.64 3.82
CA GLY A 28 5.31 4.47 4.34
C GLY A 28 4.80 3.07 4.00
N ILE A 29 4.46 2.27 5.02
CA ILE A 29 3.91 0.92 4.85
C ILE A 29 2.48 0.94 5.35
N VAL A 30 1.53 0.58 4.48
CA VAL A 30 0.11 0.41 4.84
C VAL A 30 -0.26 -1.06 4.63
N VAL A 31 -0.66 -1.71 5.70
CA VAL A 31 -1.14 -3.10 5.66
C VAL A 31 -2.66 -3.04 5.60
N ASP A 32 -3.23 -3.28 4.43
CA ASP A 32 -4.68 -3.27 4.21
C ASP A 32 -5.37 -4.40 4.99
N GLN A 33 -6.60 -4.18 5.43
CA GLN A 33 -7.42 -5.13 6.18
C GLN A 33 -6.82 -5.62 7.52
N MET A 34 -5.69 -5.08 7.95
CA MET A 34 -5.06 -5.43 9.21
C MET A 34 -5.79 -4.77 10.39
N ARG A 35 -6.37 -5.57 11.27
CA ARG A 35 -6.97 -5.10 12.52
C ARG A 35 -5.89 -4.88 13.57
N GLN A 36 -6.00 -3.77 14.31
CA GLN A 36 -5.05 -3.42 15.38
C GLN A 36 -4.88 -4.55 16.41
N GLU A 37 -5.95 -5.29 16.71
CA GLU A 37 -5.92 -6.40 17.66
C GLU A 37 -4.94 -7.51 17.25
N TYR A 38 -4.61 -7.65 15.96
CA TYR A 38 -3.68 -8.68 15.48
C TYR A 38 -2.26 -8.48 16.02
N LEU A 39 -1.89 -7.24 16.34
CA LEU A 39 -0.60 -6.96 16.97
C LEU A 39 -0.45 -7.61 18.34
N TYR A 40 -1.52 -7.71 19.09
CA TYR A 40 -1.56 -8.34 20.42
C TYR A 40 -1.89 -9.84 20.32
N ARG A 41 -2.87 -10.16 19.48
CA ARG A 41 -3.39 -11.53 19.33
C ARG A 41 -2.32 -12.50 18.85
N PHE A 42 -1.46 -12.06 17.94
CA PHE A 42 -0.40 -12.88 17.34
C PHE A 42 1.01 -12.51 17.81
N GLU A 43 1.14 -11.72 18.88
CA GLU A 43 2.44 -11.25 19.37
C GLU A 43 3.44 -12.38 19.60
N SER A 44 2.98 -13.50 20.18
CA SER A 44 3.82 -14.69 20.48
C SER A 44 4.39 -15.34 19.21
N LYS A 45 3.79 -15.08 18.04
CA LYS A 45 4.19 -15.67 16.76
C LYS A 45 5.07 -14.75 15.91
N PHE A 46 5.20 -13.48 16.30
CA PHE A 46 6.07 -12.55 15.58
C PHE A 46 7.55 -12.84 15.85
N GLY A 47 8.36 -12.79 14.80
CA GLY A 47 9.82 -12.76 14.94
C GLY A 47 10.31 -11.43 15.54
N ASP A 48 11.60 -11.35 15.87
CA ASP A 48 12.21 -10.16 16.50
C ASP A 48 12.32 -8.95 15.54
N GLY A 49 12.24 -9.19 14.24
CA GLY A 49 12.09 -8.16 13.20
C GLY A 49 10.66 -7.65 13.06
N GLY A 50 10.37 -6.92 12.01
CA GLY A 50 9.00 -6.49 11.67
C GLY A 50 8.30 -5.77 12.83
N PHE A 51 7.11 -6.23 13.20
CA PHE A 51 6.25 -5.58 14.19
C PHE A 51 6.91 -5.42 15.56
N LYS A 52 7.55 -6.44 16.12
CA LYS A 52 8.25 -6.34 17.43
C LYS A 52 9.32 -5.25 17.41
N ARG A 53 10.11 -5.18 16.34
CA ARG A 53 11.12 -4.13 16.20
C ARG A 53 10.52 -2.74 16.09
N LEU A 54 9.46 -2.58 15.27
CA LEU A 54 8.80 -1.29 15.08
C LEU A 54 8.12 -0.80 16.36
N ILE A 55 7.44 -1.68 17.09
CA ILE A 55 6.80 -1.36 18.38
C ILE A 55 7.85 -1.03 19.44
N GLY A 56 8.90 -1.85 19.56
CA GLY A 56 9.90 -1.72 20.62
C GLY A 56 10.92 -0.59 20.41
N LYS A 57 11.17 -0.17 19.16
CA LYS A 57 12.16 0.87 18.84
C LYS A 57 11.53 2.13 18.21
N GLY A 58 10.26 2.09 17.89
CA GLY A 58 9.52 3.19 17.27
C GLY A 58 8.55 3.86 18.23
N PHE A 59 7.60 4.60 17.67
CA PHE A 59 6.50 5.22 18.39
C PHE A 59 5.18 4.63 17.92
N MET A 60 4.34 4.17 18.86
CA MET A 60 3.04 3.57 18.56
C MET A 60 1.92 4.51 18.95
N LEU A 61 1.09 4.88 17.99
CA LEU A 61 -0.17 5.61 18.21
C LEU A 61 -1.26 4.61 18.59
N THR A 62 -1.55 4.50 19.89
CA THR A 62 -2.49 3.50 20.42
C THR A 62 -3.96 3.89 20.31
N ASN A 63 -4.25 5.15 19.99
CA ASN A 63 -5.61 5.70 19.92
C ASN A 63 -5.86 6.44 18.58
N ALA A 64 -5.42 5.87 17.47
CA ALA A 64 -5.71 6.37 16.14
C ALA A 64 -6.97 5.69 15.58
N HIS A 65 -7.97 6.50 15.19
CA HIS A 65 -9.24 6.01 14.68
C HIS A 65 -9.67 6.74 13.42
N TYR A 66 -10.30 6.01 12.51
CA TYR A 66 -11.13 6.64 11.49
C TYR A 66 -12.43 7.14 12.11
N ASN A 67 -12.85 8.35 11.75
CA ASN A 67 -14.08 8.97 12.23
C ASN A 67 -15.23 8.87 11.21
N TYR A 68 -15.17 7.88 10.31
CA TYR A 68 -16.18 7.63 9.29
C TYR A 68 -16.31 6.13 9.00
N VAL A 69 -17.39 5.75 8.36
CA VAL A 69 -17.68 4.41 7.83
C VAL A 69 -18.34 4.54 6.46
N PRO A 70 -18.15 3.56 5.56
CA PRO A 70 -17.29 2.37 5.65
C PRO A 70 -15.81 2.70 5.39
N THR A 71 -14.93 1.98 6.05
CA THR A 71 -13.46 2.12 5.88
C THR A 71 -12.94 1.15 4.82
N TYR A 72 -13.44 1.26 3.60
CA TYR A 72 -12.92 0.51 2.46
C TYR A 72 -11.50 0.93 2.11
N THR A 73 -10.80 0.11 1.29
CA THR A 73 -9.41 0.34 0.85
C THR A 73 -9.19 1.75 0.31
N GLY A 74 -9.98 2.18 -0.69
CA GLY A 74 -9.85 3.49 -1.32
C GLY A 74 -9.95 4.65 -0.33
N PRO A 75 -11.08 4.81 0.40
CA PRO A 75 -11.22 5.83 1.42
C PRO A 75 -10.14 5.76 2.51
N GLY A 76 -9.78 4.54 2.97
CA GLY A 76 -8.78 4.34 4.01
C GLY A 76 -7.40 4.84 3.60
N HIS A 77 -6.89 4.42 2.44
CA HIS A 77 -5.60 4.86 1.91
C HIS A 77 -5.58 6.37 1.65
N ALA A 78 -6.64 6.91 1.04
CA ALA A 78 -6.77 8.35 0.83
C ALA A 78 -6.74 9.12 2.14
N SER A 79 -7.47 8.66 3.17
CA SER A 79 -7.53 9.35 4.48
C SER A 79 -6.19 9.33 5.20
N VAL A 80 -5.48 8.20 5.22
CA VAL A 80 -4.16 8.10 5.89
C VAL A 80 -3.16 9.08 5.29
N TYR A 81 -3.13 9.20 3.97
CA TYR A 81 -2.13 10.03 3.28
C TYR A 81 -2.55 11.48 3.08
N SER A 82 -3.85 11.79 3.10
CA SER A 82 -4.33 13.18 3.03
C SER A 82 -4.54 13.81 4.41
N GLY A 83 -4.60 13.00 5.49
CA GLY A 83 -4.91 13.47 6.84
C GLY A 83 -6.34 13.98 6.99
N THR A 84 -7.27 13.59 6.09
CA THR A 84 -8.65 14.07 6.10
C THR A 84 -9.66 12.93 5.83
N THR A 85 -10.92 13.26 5.63
CA THR A 85 -12.03 12.29 5.52
C THR A 85 -12.59 12.23 4.11
N PRO A 86 -13.39 11.19 3.76
CA PRO A 86 -14.03 11.08 2.45
C PRO A 86 -14.83 12.30 1.99
N SER A 87 -15.44 13.01 2.94
CA SER A 87 -16.17 14.25 2.63
C SER A 87 -15.30 15.40 2.15
N VAL A 88 -13.99 15.35 2.42
CA VAL A 88 -13.01 16.36 2.02
C VAL A 88 -12.17 15.87 0.84
N HIS A 89 -11.60 14.66 0.91
CA HIS A 89 -10.75 14.17 -0.18
C HIS A 89 -11.55 13.55 -1.35
N GLY A 90 -12.86 13.34 -1.23
CA GLY A 90 -13.74 12.92 -2.33
C GLY A 90 -13.77 11.42 -2.62
N ILE A 91 -12.90 10.60 -2.05
CA ILE A 91 -12.87 9.15 -2.22
C ILE A 91 -13.82 8.51 -1.21
N ILE A 92 -15.05 8.21 -1.63
CA ILE A 92 -16.13 7.75 -0.75
C ILE A 92 -16.28 6.22 -0.70
N GLY A 93 -15.66 5.50 -1.62
CA GLY A 93 -15.69 4.04 -1.73
C GLY A 93 -14.57 3.54 -2.63
N ASN A 94 -14.46 2.23 -2.80
CA ASN A 94 -13.65 1.66 -3.89
C ASN A 94 -14.31 1.94 -5.24
N ASP A 95 -15.63 1.81 -5.24
CA ASP A 95 -16.49 2.09 -6.39
C ASP A 95 -17.74 2.83 -5.90
N TRP A 96 -18.30 3.73 -6.70
CA TRP A 96 -19.57 4.39 -6.41
C TRP A 96 -20.30 4.83 -7.68
N TRP A 97 -21.59 5.07 -7.55
CA TRP A 97 -22.40 5.62 -8.63
C TRP A 97 -22.20 7.14 -8.69
N ASP A 98 -21.57 7.59 -9.77
CA ASP A 98 -21.42 9.02 -10.06
C ASP A 98 -22.71 9.55 -10.71
N LYS A 99 -23.41 10.41 -9.96
CA LYS A 99 -24.71 10.98 -10.39
C LYS A 99 -24.56 11.95 -11.56
N GLY A 100 -23.40 12.60 -11.69
CA GLY A 100 -23.13 13.57 -12.76
C GLY A 100 -23.02 12.91 -14.12
N ILE A 101 -22.25 11.82 -14.21
CA ILE A 101 -22.05 11.07 -15.45
C ILE A 101 -22.92 9.81 -15.53
N LYS A 102 -23.76 9.53 -14.51
CA LYS A 102 -24.67 8.38 -14.43
C LYS A 102 -23.98 7.03 -14.71
N LYS A 103 -22.83 6.82 -14.10
CA LYS A 103 -21.99 5.63 -14.28
C LYS A 103 -21.47 5.15 -12.93
N LEU A 104 -21.30 3.83 -12.78
CA LEU A 104 -20.47 3.27 -11.72
C LEU A 104 -19.01 3.60 -12.05
N VAL A 105 -18.29 4.18 -11.10
CA VAL A 105 -16.89 4.58 -11.27
C VAL A 105 -16.02 3.94 -10.19
N ASN A 106 -14.79 3.58 -10.54
CA ASN A 106 -13.77 3.18 -9.58
C ASN A 106 -13.02 4.40 -9.05
N CYS A 107 -12.55 4.34 -7.82
CA CYS A 107 -11.90 5.45 -7.12
C CYS A 107 -10.64 6.01 -7.79
N VAL A 108 -10.00 5.25 -8.66
CA VAL A 108 -8.82 5.66 -9.41
C VAL A 108 -8.98 5.56 -10.93
N GLU A 109 -10.16 5.12 -11.42
CA GLU A 109 -10.44 5.04 -12.86
C GLU A 109 -10.30 6.40 -13.54
N ASP A 110 -9.56 6.44 -14.65
CA ASP A 110 -9.35 7.62 -15.46
C ASP A 110 -9.06 7.23 -16.91
N ASP A 111 -10.07 7.28 -17.77
CA ASP A 111 -10.03 6.88 -19.17
C ASP A 111 -9.14 7.76 -20.08
N ARG A 112 -8.68 8.90 -19.55
CA ARG A 112 -7.73 9.78 -20.24
C ARG A 112 -6.33 9.17 -20.34
N TYR A 113 -6.03 8.16 -19.52
CA TYR A 113 -4.72 7.51 -19.44
C TYR A 113 -4.81 6.05 -19.87
N LYS A 114 -3.66 5.44 -20.18
CA LYS A 114 -3.58 4.10 -20.72
C LYS A 114 -2.56 3.26 -19.93
N PRO A 115 -2.73 1.93 -19.89
CA PRO A 115 -1.79 1.05 -19.22
C PRO A 115 -0.41 1.08 -19.90
N VAL A 116 0.63 0.97 -19.07
CA VAL A 116 2.03 0.90 -19.49
C VAL A 116 2.65 -0.34 -18.85
N GLY A 117 3.20 -1.23 -19.67
CA GLY A 117 3.75 -2.53 -19.27
C GLY A 117 2.91 -3.72 -19.70
N ASN A 118 1.59 -3.57 -19.81
CA ASN A 118 0.67 -4.50 -20.45
C ASN A 118 -0.49 -3.71 -21.08
N PRO A 119 -0.62 -3.64 -22.42
CA PRO A 119 -1.68 -2.87 -23.09
C PRO A 119 -3.11 -3.34 -22.74
N GLU A 120 -3.27 -4.60 -22.34
CA GLU A 120 -4.55 -5.17 -21.91
C GLU A 120 -4.77 -5.10 -20.39
N GLY A 121 -3.80 -4.54 -19.66
CA GLY A 121 -3.83 -4.42 -18.21
C GLY A 121 -4.82 -3.36 -17.72
N ASN A 122 -5.12 -3.38 -16.43
CA ASN A 122 -5.96 -2.36 -15.79
C ASN A 122 -5.13 -1.13 -15.45
N GLY A 123 -4.89 -0.26 -16.45
CA GLY A 123 -4.02 0.89 -16.33
C GLY A 123 -4.64 2.23 -16.72
N ASP A 124 -5.95 2.29 -16.96
CA ASP A 124 -6.71 3.52 -17.12
C ASP A 124 -6.94 4.18 -15.76
N VAL A 125 -5.84 4.66 -15.14
CA VAL A 125 -5.77 4.98 -13.70
C VAL A 125 -4.98 6.25 -13.46
N SER A 126 -5.50 7.11 -12.56
CA SER A 126 -4.82 8.26 -11.99
C SER A 126 -5.44 8.67 -10.63
N PRO A 127 -4.83 9.56 -9.84
CA PRO A 127 -5.41 10.05 -8.58
C PRO A 127 -6.46 11.15 -8.74
N TRP A 128 -6.92 11.49 -9.95
CA TRP A 128 -7.70 12.70 -10.25
C TRP A 128 -9.01 12.83 -9.47
N ARG A 129 -9.61 11.70 -9.03
CA ARG A 129 -10.85 11.73 -8.24
C ARG A 129 -10.61 12.15 -6.79
N MET A 130 -9.37 12.08 -6.31
CA MET A 130 -8.98 12.59 -5.00
C MET A 130 -8.76 14.10 -5.13
N VAL A 131 -9.57 14.90 -4.43
CA VAL A 131 -9.56 16.36 -4.56
C VAL A 131 -8.68 17.07 -3.51
N SER A 132 -8.09 16.33 -2.58
CA SER A 132 -7.13 16.86 -1.59
C SER A 132 -5.71 16.46 -1.95
N SER A 133 -4.73 17.27 -1.53
CA SER A 133 -3.32 16.86 -1.52
C SER A 133 -3.06 15.75 -0.51
N THR A 134 -1.94 15.08 -0.68
CA THR A 134 -1.41 14.07 0.24
C THR A 134 -0.13 14.56 0.90
N ILE A 135 0.31 13.90 1.98
CA ILE A 135 1.61 14.17 2.60
C ILE A 135 2.77 14.04 1.58
N THR A 136 2.61 13.18 0.58
CA THR A 136 3.59 12.99 -0.50
C THR A 136 3.57 14.16 -1.48
N ASP A 137 2.39 14.71 -1.80
CA ASP A 137 2.29 15.94 -2.58
C ASP A 137 2.93 17.13 -1.84
N GLU A 138 2.66 17.27 -0.54
CA GLU A 138 3.24 18.31 0.30
C GLU A 138 4.77 18.17 0.39
N LEU A 139 5.29 16.95 0.51
CA LEU A 139 6.73 16.69 0.45
C LEU A 139 7.32 17.13 -0.89
N LYS A 140 6.62 16.87 -1.99
CA LYS A 140 7.05 17.28 -3.33
C LYS A 140 7.13 18.79 -3.46
N ILE A 141 6.11 19.48 -2.95
CA ILE A 141 6.04 20.96 -2.94
C ILE A 141 7.13 21.52 -2.02
N GLY A 142 7.19 21.06 -0.76
CA GLY A 142 8.13 21.57 0.25
C GLY A 142 9.60 21.34 -0.10
N THR A 143 9.90 20.35 -0.93
CA THR A 143 11.24 20.10 -1.46
C THR A 143 11.50 20.75 -2.83
N GLN A 144 10.59 21.60 -3.31
CA GLN A 144 10.70 22.21 -4.64
C GLN A 144 10.87 21.16 -5.75
N LYS A 145 10.08 20.08 -5.68
CA LYS A 145 10.08 18.92 -6.58
C LYS A 145 11.37 18.08 -6.57
N LYS A 146 12.26 18.26 -5.60
CA LYS A 146 13.50 17.45 -5.49
C LYS A 146 13.24 16.05 -4.91
N ALA A 147 12.27 15.90 -4.03
CA ALA A 147 11.90 14.59 -3.50
C ALA A 147 11.43 13.65 -4.63
N LYS A 148 11.81 12.38 -4.55
CA LYS A 148 11.31 11.31 -5.41
C LYS A 148 10.23 10.56 -4.66
N ILE A 149 9.06 10.40 -5.30
CA ILE A 149 7.88 9.80 -4.70
C ILE A 149 7.46 8.62 -5.58
N ILE A 150 7.43 7.43 -4.98
CA ILE A 150 7.06 6.18 -5.63
C ILE A 150 6.01 5.49 -4.77
N GLY A 151 4.89 5.10 -5.37
CA GLY A 151 3.90 4.21 -4.78
C GLY A 151 4.02 2.80 -5.38
N VAL A 152 3.94 1.78 -4.54
CA VAL A 152 3.93 0.37 -4.98
C VAL A 152 2.87 -0.38 -4.17
N SER A 153 2.05 -1.19 -4.83
CA SER A 153 1.05 -2.02 -4.17
C SER A 153 0.59 -3.15 -5.10
N ILE A 154 -0.01 -4.18 -4.54
CA ILE A 154 -0.74 -5.18 -5.33
C ILE A 154 -1.96 -4.56 -6.04
N LYS A 155 -2.66 -3.62 -5.40
CA LYS A 155 -3.83 -2.96 -6.00
C LYS A 155 -3.47 -1.54 -6.45
N ASP A 156 -3.99 -1.15 -7.61
CA ASP A 156 -3.85 0.18 -8.20
C ASP A 156 -4.09 1.32 -7.20
N ARG A 157 -5.24 1.31 -6.52
CA ARG A 157 -5.61 2.33 -5.53
C ARG A 157 -4.68 2.38 -4.32
N GLY A 158 -4.08 1.25 -3.94
CA GLY A 158 -3.07 1.18 -2.87
C GLY A 158 -1.74 1.84 -3.27
N ALA A 159 -1.39 1.85 -4.55
CA ALA A 159 -0.23 2.56 -5.07
C ALA A 159 -0.54 4.03 -5.36
N VAL A 160 -1.66 4.31 -6.02
CA VAL A 160 -2.01 5.61 -6.60
C VAL A 160 -2.42 6.64 -5.55
N LEU A 161 -3.35 6.29 -4.64
CA LEU A 161 -3.88 7.24 -3.66
C LEU A 161 -2.82 7.71 -2.65
N PRO A 162 -1.98 6.81 -2.07
CA PRO A 162 -0.87 7.25 -1.22
C PRO A 162 0.20 8.05 -1.96
N ALA A 163 0.48 7.72 -3.22
CA ALA A 163 1.48 8.42 -4.00
C ALA A 163 1.07 9.88 -4.30
N GLY A 164 -0.23 10.13 -4.41
CA GLY A 164 -0.75 11.47 -4.65
C GLY A 164 -0.63 11.92 -6.11
N HIS A 165 -0.88 13.23 -6.33
CA HIS A 165 -0.95 13.83 -7.67
C HIS A 165 0.42 14.13 -8.27
N MET A 166 1.45 14.33 -7.44
CA MET A 166 2.76 14.78 -7.87
C MET A 166 3.83 13.68 -7.83
N ALA A 167 3.41 12.43 -7.76
CA ALA A 167 4.33 11.30 -7.69
C ALA A 167 5.16 11.14 -8.97
N ASP A 168 6.40 10.65 -8.80
CA ASP A 168 7.27 10.29 -9.93
C ASP A 168 6.89 8.95 -10.55
N GLY A 169 6.10 8.14 -9.84
CA GLY A 169 5.55 6.87 -10.33
C GLY A 169 4.65 6.19 -9.32
N ALA A 170 3.67 5.45 -9.80
CA ALA A 170 2.92 4.46 -9.04
C ALA A 170 2.87 3.18 -9.85
N TYR A 171 3.11 2.05 -9.20
CA TYR A 171 3.21 0.74 -9.82
C TYR A 171 2.34 -0.26 -9.08
N TRP A 172 1.58 -1.07 -9.82
CA TRP A 172 0.70 -2.08 -9.23
C TRP A 172 0.75 -3.37 -10.02
N TYR A 173 0.40 -4.45 -9.34
CA TYR A 173 0.39 -5.77 -9.93
C TYR A 173 -0.78 -5.94 -10.90
N ASP A 174 -0.51 -6.45 -12.09
CA ASP A 174 -1.50 -6.79 -13.08
C ASP A 174 -1.70 -8.31 -13.12
N GLY A 175 -2.88 -8.74 -12.64
CA GLY A 175 -3.25 -10.16 -12.59
C GLY A 175 -3.43 -10.83 -13.95
N LYS A 176 -3.46 -10.08 -15.06
CA LYS A 176 -3.49 -10.66 -16.39
C LYS A 176 -2.11 -11.11 -16.87
N SER A 177 -1.08 -10.35 -16.53
CA SER A 177 0.29 -10.59 -17.00
C SER A 177 1.25 -11.10 -15.93
N GLY A 178 0.89 -11.02 -14.65
CA GLY A 178 1.76 -11.36 -13.53
C GLY A 178 2.93 -10.39 -13.34
N LYS A 179 2.77 -9.14 -13.79
CA LYS A 179 3.80 -8.10 -13.79
C LYS A 179 3.34 -6.86 -13.05
N PHE A 180 4.27 -6.04 -12.61
CA PHE A 180 3.98 -4.67 -12.20
C PHE A 180 3.86 -3.77 -13.43
N ILE A 181 2.79 -2.99 -13.46
CA ILE A 181 2.46 -2.03 -14.52
C ILE A 181 2.27 -0.63 -13.92
N THR A 182 2.10 0.36 -14.79
CA THR A 182 1.73 1.73 -14.44
C THR A 182 0.77 2.30 -15.47
N SER A 183 0.47 3.59 -15.39
CA SER A 183 -0.31 4.30 -16.41
C SER A 183 0.48 5.42 -17.06
N THR A 184 -0.01 5.87 -18.22
CA THR A 184 0.56 7.04 -18.92
C THR A 184 0.43 8.34 -18.13
N TYR A 185 -0.35 8.36 -17.03
CA TYR A 185 -0.32 9.47 -16.07
C TYR A 185 1.07 9.69 -15.48
N TYR A 186 1.76 8.60 -15.13
CA TYR A 186 3.08 8.64 -14.49
C TYR A 186 4.23 8.51 -15.48
N LYS A 187 4.14 7.59 -16.44
CA LYS A 187 5.23 7.24 -17.35
C LYS A 187 4.73 6.80 -18.71
N SER A 188 5.46 7.13 -19.76
CA SER A 188 5.23 6.62 -21.12
C SER A 188 5.81 5.22 -21.35
N ALA A 189 6.75 4.78 -20.51
CA ALA A 189 7.36 3.44 -20.52
C ALA A 189 7.73 3.03 -19.10
N LEU A 190 7.82 1.72 -18.83
CA LEU A 190 8.31 1.24 -17.55
C LEU A 190 9.77 1.62 -17.35
N PRO A 191 10.17 2.06 -16.14
CA PRO A 191 11.57 2.24 -15.81
C PRO A 191 12.32 0.90 -15.83
N LEU A 192 13.60 0.95 -16.16
CA LEU A 192 14.45 -0.26 -16.27
C LEU A 192 14.39 -1.14 -15.00
N TRP A 193 14.32 -0.54 -13.81
CA TRP A 193 14.25 -1.31 -12.57
C TRP A 193 12.94 -2.09 -12.43
N VAL A 194 11.80 -1.58 -12.92
CA VAL A 194 10.52 -2.31 -12.95
C VAL A 194 10.57 -3.43 -13.99
N ASP A 195 11.09 -3.15 -15.18
CA ASP A 195 11.25 -4.17 -16.22
C ASP A 195 12.19 -5.30 -15.76
N THR A 196 13.28 -4.94 -15.09
CA THR A 196 14.22 -5.93 -14.52
C THR A 196 13.53 -6.78 -13.47
N PHE A 197 12.77 -6.17 -12.57
CA PHE A 197 11.98 -6.88 -11.56
C PHE A 197 10.95 -7.81 -12.19
N ASN A 198 10.18 -7.33 -13.16
CA ASN A 198 9.22 -8.14 -13.92
C ASN A 198 9.90 -9.32 -14.63
N GLY A 199 11.14 -9.13 -15.06
CA GLY A 199 11.98 -10.17 -15.69
C GLY A 199 12.33 -11.33 -14.76
N LEU A 200 12.26 -11.15 -13.43
CA LEU A 200 12.48 -12.21 -12.44
C LEU A 200 11.35 -13.26 -12.43
N LYS A 201 10.16 -12.92 -12.96
CA LYS A 201 8.98 -13.81 -13.04
C LYS A 201 8.59 -14.42 -11.70
N LEU A 202 8.67 -13.63 -10.63
CA LEU A 202 8.40 -14.09 -9.27
C LEU A 202 6.97 -14.62 -9.10
N ALA A 203 5.99 -14.02 -9.80
CA ALA A 203 4.61 -14.50 -9.81
C ALA A 203 4.52 -15.97 -10.25
N ASP A 204 5.22 -16.36 -11.31
CA ASP A 204 5.27 -17.76 -11.73
C ASP A 204 5.98 -18.66 -10.70
N THR A 205 7.02 -18.15 -10.06
CA THR A 205 7.75 -18.88 -9.01
C THR A 205 6.83 -19.19 -7.84
N TYR A 206 6.09 -18.20 -7.35
CA TYR A 206 5.15 -18.37 -6.25
C TYR A 206 3.94 -19.24 -6.62
N LEU A 207 3.37 -19.05 -7.80
CA LEU A 207 2.22 -19.84 -8.26
C LEU A 207 2.56 -21.30 -8.61
N ASN A 208 3.82 -21.69 -8.60
CA ASN A 208 4.24 -23.07 -8.68
C ASN A 208 4.48 -23.74 -7.32
N GLN A 209 4.21 -23.05 -6.21
CA GLN A 209 4.40 -23.56 -4.86
C GLN A 209 3.12 -24.15 -4.27
N ILE A 210 3.31 -24.83 -3.16
CA ILE A 210 2.21 -25.23 -2.27
C ILE A 210 2.12 -24.16 -1.19
N TRP A 211 0.98 -23.47 -1.10
CA TRP A 211 0.69 -22.59 0.00
C TRP A 211 0.23 -23.40 1.21
N ASN A 212 1.01 -23.35 2.26
CA ASN A 212 0.73 -24.00 3.54
C ASN A 212 0.86 -22.97 4.68
N THR A 213 0.42 -23.36 5.87
CA THR A 213 0.64 -22.58 7.08
C THR A 213 2.14 -22.47 7.41
N ALA A 214 2.59 -21.32 7.90
CA ALA A 214 3.98 -21.11 8.28
C ALA A 214 4.42 -21.97 9.48
N LEU A 215 3.48 -22.28 10.39
CA LEU A 215 3.65 -23.15 11.54
C LEU A 215 2.68 -24.34 11.43
N PRO A 216 2.91 -25.43 12.15
CA PRO A 216 1.92 -26.50 12.27
C PRO A 216 0.54 -25.98 12.67
N ILE A 217 -0.51 -26.47 12.02
CA ILE A 217 -1.89 -25.92 12.15
C ILE A 217 -2.39 -25.89 13.61
N ASN A 218 -1.99 -26.84 14.43
CA ASN A 218 -2.35 -26.90 15.84
C ASN A 218 -1.70 -25.82 16.71
N GLN A 219 -0.76 -25.05 16.17
CA GLN A 219 -0.14 -23.90 16.85
C GLN A 219 -0.89 -22.58 16.62
N TYR A 220 -1.97 -22.59 15.86
CA TYR A 220 -2.79 -21.39 15.60
C TYR A 220 -4.01 -21.34 16.53
N ALA A 221 -3.78 -21.50 17.83
CA ALA A 221 -4.85 -21.47 18.84
C ALA A 221 -5.62 -20.13 18.88
N GLU A 222 -5.00 -19.04 18.41
CA GLU A 222 -5.59 -17.71 18.34
C GLU A 222 -6.50 -17.50 17.11
N SER A 223 -6.48 -18.42 16.17
CA SER A 223 -7.30 -18.40 14.95
C SER A 223 -8.54 -19.29 15.07
N SER A 224 -9.49 -19.12 14.15
CA SER A 224 -10.57 -20.09 13.95
C SER A 224 -10.01 -21.42 13.44
N GLN A 225 -10.86 -22.46 13.44
CA GLN A 225 -10.53 -23.74 12.81
C GLN A 225 -10.24 -23.56 11.33
N ASP A 226 -9.34 -24.38 10.78
CA ASP A 226 -8.94 -24.34 9.36
C ASP A 226 -10.14 -24.49 8.41
N GLU A 227 -11.11 -25.36 8.73
CA GLU A 227 -12.37 -25.45 8.00
C GLU A 227 -13.40 -24.48 8.58
N SER A 228 -13.51 -23.28 8.00
CA SER A 228 -14.47 -22.27 8.41
C SER A 228 -15.54 -22.04 7.34
N ARG A 229 -16.81 -22.06 7.76
CA ARG A 229 -17.95 -21.76 6.87
C ARG A 229 -17.97 -20.31 6.35
N TYR A 230 -17.17 -19.44 6.93
CA TYR A 230 -17.06 -18.03 6.55
C TYR A 230 -15.96 -17.79 5.52
N GLU A 231 -15.12 -18.81 5.27
CA GLU A 231 -14.03 -18.70 4.31
C GLU A 231 -14.48 -19.09 2.91
N ARG A 232 -14.03 -18.28 1.94
CA ARG A 232 -14.28 -18.57 0.54
C ARG A 232 -13.30 -19.64 0.06
N LYS A 233 -13.80 -20.74 -0.45
CA LYS A 233 -12.95 -21.73 -1.10
C LYS A 233 -12.51 -21.28 -2.50
N LEU A 234 -11.28 -21.57 -2.86
CA LEU A 234 -10.80 -21.43 -4.22
C LEU A 234 -11.47 -22.46 -5.15
N GLN A 235 -11.68 -22.08 -6.41
CA GLN A 235 -12.20 -23.01 -7.41
C GLN A 235 -11.23 -24.20 -7.56
N GLY A 236 -11.77 -25.40 -7.61
CA GLY A 236 -10.97 -26.64 -7.62
C GLY A 236 -10.68 -27.24 -6.24
N LYS A 237 -11.03 -26.54 -5.14
CA LYS A 237 -10.96 -27.09 -3.78
C LYS A 237 -12.34 -27.51 -3.29
N GLU A 238 -12.41 -28.63 -2.60
CA GLU A 238 -13.66 -29.07 -1.94
C GLU A 238 -13.92 -28.24 -0.67
N LYS A 239 -12.87 -27.93 0.08
CA LYS A 239 -12.90 -27.20 1.35
C LYS A 239 -11.88 -26.07 1.37
N PRO A 240 -12.12 -24.98 2.13
CA PRO A 240 -11.17 -23.88 2.29
C PRO A 240 -10.05 -24.22 3.30
N THR A 241 -9.40 -25.37 3.14
CA THR A 241 -8.40 -25.89 4.09
C THR A 241 -7.03 -26.02 3.47
N PHE A 242 -5.98 -25.89 4.29
CA PHE A 242 -4.60 -26.12 3.88
C PHE A 242 -4.32 -27.62 3.62
N PRO A 243 -3.34 -27.95 2.76
CA PRO A 243 -2.56 -27.03 1.90
C PRO A 243 -3.29 -26.69 0.58
N TYR A 244 -2.83 -25.59 -0.09
CA TYR A 244 -3.29 -25.22 -1.43
C TYR A 244 -2.18 -25.46 -2.46
N ASN A 245 -2.39 -26.36 -3.41
CA ASN A 245 -1.49 -26.53 -4.56
C ASN A 245 -1.80 -25.45 -5.60
N LEU A 246 -1.06 -24.33 -5.55
CA LEU A 246 -1.35 -23.16 -6.39
C LEU A 246 -1.18 -23.48 -7.87
N LYS A 247 -0.25 -24.36 -8.24
CA LYS A 247 -0.03 -24.80 -9.63
C LYS A 247 -1.27 -25.45 -10.23
N GLU A 248 -1.97 -26.25 -9.47
CA GLU A 248 -3.21 -26.92 -9.92
C GLU A 248 -4.40 -25.96 -9.94
N LEU A 249 -4.42 -25.04 -8.99
CA LEU A 249 -5.55 -24.12 -8.77
C LEU A 249 -5.50 -22.88 -9.68
N ARG A 250 -4.32 -22.48 -10.19
CA ARG A 250 -4.14 -21.17 -10.84
C ARG A 250 -5.08 -20.93 -12.02
N LYS A 251 -5.26 -21.89 -12.93
CA LYS A 251 -6.10 -21.72 -14.12
C LYS A 251 -7.56 -21.46 -13.79
N ALA A 252 -8.11 -22.17 -12.81
CA ALA A 252 -9.50 -22.01 -12.38
C ALA A 252 -9.74 -20.69 -11.62
N ASN A 253 -8.69 -20.06 -11.10
CA ASN A 253 -8.76 -18.88 -10.26
C ASN A 253 -8.12 -17.63 -10.92
N GLY A 254 -8.16 -17.53 -12.25
CA GLY A 254 -7.71 -16.35 -12.98
C GLY A 254 -6.20 -16.28 -13.22
N ASP A 255 -5.53 -17.43 -13.16
CA ASP A 255 -4.08 -17.56 -13.39
C ASP A 255 -3.27 -16.65 -12.44
N PHE A 256 -2.68 -15.57 -12.94
CA PHE A 256 -1.90 -14.63 -12.12
C PHE A 256 -2.73 -13.85 -11.09
N ASP A 257 -4.05 -13.69 -11.30
CA ASP A 257 -4.94 -13.08 -10.31
C ASP A 257 -4.98 -13.86 -8.99
N LEU A 258 -4.76 -15.19 -9.03
CA LEU A 258 -4.71 -16.02 -7.84
C LEU A 258 -3.65 -15.54 -6.84
N LEU A 259 -2.54 -15.00 -7.33
CA LEU A 259 -1.45 -14.55 -6.45
C LEU A 259 -1.91 -13.47 -5.47
N ALA A 260 -2.74 -12.54 -5.92
CA ALA A 260 -3.30 -11.48 -5.06
C ALA A 260 -4.27 -11.99 -3.98
N ALA A 261 -4.68 -13.26 -4.04
CA ALA A 261 -5.51 -13.92 -3.03
C ALA A 261 -4.66 -14.79 -2.06
N THR A 262 -3.35 -14.71 -2.13
CA THR A 262 -2.40 -15.46 -1.29
C THR A 262 -1.41 -14.49 -0.63
N PRO A 263 -0.76 -14.88 0.49
CA PRO A 263 0.28 -14.04 1.11
C PRO A 263 1.51 -13.83 0.20
N PHE A 264 1.71 -14.68 -0.80
CA PHE A 264 2.78 -14.48 -1.77
C PHE A 264 2.61 -13.22 -2.63
N GLY A 265 1.40 -12.67 -2.72
CA GLY A 265 1.15 -11.36 -3.31
C GLY A 265 1.83 -10.24 -2.51
N ASP A 266 1.84 -10.37 -1.19
CA ASP A 266 2.48 -9.39 -0.30
C ASP A 266 4.01 -9.55 -0.27
N ASP A 267 4.53 -10.71 -0.68
CA ASP A 267 5.97 -10.98 -0.81
C ASP A 267 6.59 -10.39 -2.11
N LEU A 268 5.73 -10.05 -3.09
CA LEU A 268 6.15 -9.37 -4.32
C LEU A 268 6.49 -7.89 -4.06
#